data_a69e39a85fbc698e73cb77301da3d3c5
#
_entry.id   a69e39a85fbc698e73cb77301da3d3c5
#
_cell.length_a   1.000
_cell.length_b   1.000
_cell.length_c   1.000
_cell.angle_alpha   90.00
_cell.angle_beta   90.00
_cell.angle_gamma   90.00
#
_symmetry.space_group_name_H-M   'P 1'
#
loop_
_entity.id
_entity.type
_entity.pdbx_description
1 polymer ?
#
loop_
_entity_poly.entity_id
_entity_poly.type
_entity_poly.pdbx_seq_one_letter_code
_entity_poly.pdbx_strand_id
1 'polypeptide(L)'
;TYLLAALREKIKEKGIGYSELSIGLGIPLSTIKRQLHNTSLGLDKILLYATHLDTDLVELSMRGKQLQQESEQFITDTNSEIFHQYPHLFDFLYLLRRPEWSLEEIARRYQLSDTSIALYLRALEMMDYIELKGDKHYQFKDTGRFIFEEGSNLDTLFAQRFREEVFSHDIRPPICVGRIAITEEQEEKLANEVYNKLIEFDVQNKTSENSQRLKNVLLTFTPGNQ
;
A
#
# COMPACT_ATOMS: atom_id res chain seq x y z
N THR A 1 8.13 -4.10 13.15
CA THR A 1 6.75 -3.66 12.91
C THR A 1 6.74 -2.19 12.50
N TYR A 2 5.74 -1.77 11.74
CA TYR A 2 5.61 -0.41 11.19
C TYR A 2 5.54 0.68 12.27
N LEU A 3 4.97 0.37 13.45
CA LEU A 3 4.97 1.29 14.58
C LEU A 3 6.40 1.65 15.06
N LEU A 4 7.28 0.68 15.06
CA LEU A 4 8.69 0.90 15.41
C LEU A 4 9.45 1.61 14.27
N ALA A 5 9.03 1.40 13.01
CA ALA A 5 9.53 2.16 11.87
C ALA A 5 9.13 3.64 11.98
N ALA A 6 7.85 3.92 12.27
CA ALA A 6 7.36 5.27 12.51
C ALA A 6 8.11 5.98 13.65
N LEU A 7 8.39 5.27 14.75
CA LEU A 7 9.19 5.80 15.85
C LEU A 7 10.62 6.18 15.40
N ARG A 8 11.27 5.33 14.60
CA ARG A 8 12.61 5.63 14.04
C ARG A 8 12.61 6.82 13.09
N GLU A 9 11.58 6.96 12.26
CA GLU A 9 11.42 8.14 11.42
C GLU A 9 11.26 9.42 12.26
N LYS A 10 10.43 9.38 13.30
CA LYS A 10 10.24 10.53 14.20
C LYS A 10 11.53 10.95 14.88
N ILE A 11 12.36 10.01 15.30
CA ILE A 11 13.71 10.28 15.85
C ILE A 11 14.57 11.01 14.81
N LYS A 12 14.57 10.50 13.57
CA LYS A 12 15.34 11.08 12.46
C LYS A 12 14.83 12.47 12.07
N GLU A 13 13.53 12.65 12.01
CA GLU A 13 12.85 13.91 11.69
C GLU A 13 13.21 15.03 12.70
N LYS A 14 13.25 14.69 13.98
CA LYS A 14 13.69 15.62 15.04
C LYS A 14 15.20 15.83 15.10
N GLY A 15 15.98 15.12 14.29
CA GLY A 15 17.45 15.22 14.27
C GLY A 15 18.12 14.72 15.55
N ILE A 16 17.40 13.94 16.38
CA ILE A 16 17.89 13.49 17.68
C ILE A 16 18.75 12.22 17.48
N GLY A 17 20.00 12.28 17.96
CA GLY A 17 20.90 11.13 17.96
C GLY A 17 20.58 10.14 19.08
N TYR A 18 20.95 8.85 18.89
CA TYR A 18 20.74 7.82 19.93
C TYR A 18 21.50 8.14 21.23
N SER A 19 22.60 8.89 21.15
CA SER A 19 23.34 9.36 22.33
C SER A 19 22.54 10.38 23.14
N GLU A 20 21.85 11.30 22.47
CA GLU A 20 20.96 12.28 23.11
C GLU A 20 19.75 11.58 23.74
N LEU A 21 19.15 10.62 23.04
CA LEU A 21 18.08 9.79 23.61
C LEU A 21 18.56 9.05 24.87
N SER A 22 19.81 8.55 24.87
CA SER A 22 20.41 7.87 25.99
C SER A 22 20.51 8.78 27.22
N ILE A 23 20.94 10.02 27.02
CA ILE A 23 21.06 11.01 28.08
C ILE A 23 19.66 11.44 28.56
N GLY A 24 18.78 11.80 27.60
CA GLY A 24 17.44 12.33 27.93
C GLY A 24 16.53 11.33 28.63
N LEU A 25 16.65 10.03 28.30
CA LEU A 25 15.86 8.95 28.90
C LEU A 25 16.54 8.25 30.08
N GLY A 26 17.82 8.52 30.33
CA GLY A 26 18.60 7.80 31.36
C GLY A 26 18.79 6.31 31.02
N ILE A 27 18.73 5.91 29.73
CA ILE A 27 18.85 4.53 29.28
C ILE A 27 20.20 4.34 28.58
N PRO A 28 20.96 3.27 28.88
CA PRO A 28 22.24 3.03 28.23
C PRO A 28 22.12 2.97 26.70
N LEU A 29 23.06 3.59 25.98
CA LEU A 29 23.07 3.67 24.51
C LEU A 29 22.97 2.31 23.83
N SER A 30 23.62 1.28 24.36
CA SER A 30 23.54 -0.10 23.88
C SER A 30 22.11 -0.65 23.97
N THR A 31 21.40 -0.30 25.03
CA THR A 31 20.00 -0.69 25.24
C THR A 31 19.08 0.02 24.26
N ILE A 32 19.25 1.32 24.02
CA ILE A 32 18.48 2.08 23.01
C ILE A 32 18.69 1.47 21.63
N LYS A 33 19.95 1.26 21.22
CA LYS A 33 20.26 0.62 19.95
C LYS A 33 19.56 -0.73 19.80
N ARG A 34 19.68 -1.59 20.82
CA ARG A 34 19.02 -2.90 20.81
C ARG A 34 17.50 -2.79 20.74
N GLN A 35 16.88 -1.87 21.47
CA GLN A 35 15.43 -1.66 21.47
C GLN A 35 14.92 -1.17 20.14
N LEU A 36 15.56 -0.16 19.55
CA LEU A 36 15.14 0.42 18.30
C LEU A 36 15.43 -0.44 17.07
N HIS A 37 16.38 -1.38 17.15
CA HIS A 37 16.70 -2.33 16.07
C HIS A 37 16.04 -3.70 16.25
N ASN A 38 15.32 -3.92 17.33
CA ASN A 38 14.59 -5.18 17.55
C ASN A 38 13.35 -5.25 16.65
N THR A 39 12.83 -6.44 16.44
CA THR A 39 11.59 -6.69 15.71
C THR A 39 10.34 -6.39 16.53
N SER A 40 10.45 -6.37 17.85
CA SER A 40 9.36 -6.04 18.77
C SER A 40 9.85 -5.19 19.93
N LEU A 41 9.04 -4.21 20.33
CA LEU A 41 9.26 -3.35 21.48
C LEU A 41 7.95 -3.30 22.28
N GLY A 42 8.05 -3.42 23.61
CA GLY A 42 6.87 -3.32 24.48
C GLY A 42 6.22 -1.93 24.39
N LEU A 43 4.90 -1.89 24.54
CA LEU A 43 4.11 -0.65 24.44
C LEU A 43 4.55 0.40 25.46
N ASP A 44 4.92 -0.02 26.68
CA ASP A 44 5.46 0.81 27.73
C ASP A 44 6.69 1.62 27.26
N LYS A 45 7.57 0.98 26.51
CA LYS A 45 8.77 1.61 25.95
C LYS A 45 8.46 2.51 24.76
N ILE A 46 7.50 2.10 23.90
CA ILE A 46 7.05 2.95 22.81
C ILE A 46 6.48 4.27 23.36
N LEU A 47 5.66 4.19 24.39
CA LEU A 47 5.09 5.38 25.05
C LEU A 47 6.19 6.26 25.70
N LEU A 48 7.20 5.63 26.30
CA LEU A 48 8.33 6.37 26.88
C LEU A 48 9.09 7.16 25.80
N TYR A 49 9.39 6.54 24.66
CA TYR A 49 10.02 7.24 23.54
C TYR A 49 9.12 8.31 22.95
N ALA A 50 7.82 8.01 22.76
CA ALA A 50 6.85 8.94 22.21
C ALA A 50 6.77 10.23 23.04
N THR A 51 6.64 10.08 24.37
CA THR A 51 6.63 11.21 25.30
C THR A 51 7.90 12.06 25.21
N HIS A 52 9.07 11.42 25.13
CA HIS A 52 10.33 12.14 24.99
C HIS A 52 10.48 12.86 23.64
N LEU A 53 9.88 12.32 22.61
CA LEU A 53 9.86 12.89 21.26
C LEU A 53 8.72 13.88 21.03
N ASP A 54 7.95 14.23 22.07
CA ASP A 54 6.80 15.11 21.97
C ASP A 54 5.85 14.66 20.84
N THR A 55 5.48 13.38 20.87
CA THR A 55 4.52 12.73 19.97
C THR A 55 3.68 11.75 20.81
N ASP A 56 2.64 11.21 20.22
CA ASP A 56 1.77 10.27 20.90
C ASP A 56 1.61 8.94 20.13
N LEU A 57 0.93 7.99 20.75
CA LEU A 57 0.68 6.68 20.15
C LEU A 57 -0.23 6.77 18.92
N VAL A 58 -1.13 7.74 18.89
CA VAL A 58 -2.07 7.94 17.78
C VAL A 58 -1.31 8.39 16.54
N GLU A 59 -0.46 9.43 16.68
CA GLU A 59 0.40 9.92 15.59
C GLU A 59 1.33 8.82 15.07
N LEU A 60 2.01 8.10 15.97
CA LEU A 60 2.88 6.97 15.59
C LEU A 60 2.11 5.83 14.92
N SER A 61 0.88 5.55 15.38
CA SER A 61 0.04 4.51 14.77
C SER A 61 -0.45 4.92 13.37
N MET A 62 -0.81 6.18 13.19
CA MET A 62 -1.19 6.71 11.89
C MET A 62 -0.01 6.63 10.91
N ARG A 63 1.17 7.08 11.33
CA ARG A 63 2.38 6.99 10.49
C ARG A 63 2.78 5.54 10.22
N GLY A 64 2.67 4.67 11.22
CA GLY A 64 2.92 3.23 11.06
C GLY A 64 1.99 2.58 10.03
N LYS A 65 0.71 2.96 10.00
CA LYS A 65 -0.25 2.53 8.97
C LYS A 65 0.12 3.06 7.59
N GLN A 66 0.56 4.30 7.49
CA GLN A 66 1.04 4.88 6.23
C GLN A 66 2.24 4.09 5.69
N LEU A 67 3.26 3.86 6.52
CA LEU A 67 4.44 3.07 6.14
C LEU A 67 4.09 1.64 5.72
N GLN A 68 3.10 1.04 6.37
CA GLN A 68 2.59 -0.27 5.96
C GLN A 68 1.95 -0.24 4.57
N GLN A 69 1.22 0.83 4.25
CA GLN A 69 0.57 1.01 2.96
C GLN A 69 1.54 1.47 1.86
N GLU A 70 2.59 2.20 2.23
CA GLU A 70 3.69 2.60 1.35
C GLU A 70 4.64 1.44 1.06
N SER A 71 4.60 0.36 1.85
CA SER A 71 5.43 -0.82 1.58
C SER A 71 5.02 -1.47 0.26
N GLU A 72 6.02 -1.99 -0.45
CA GLU A 72 5.83 -2.62 -1.76
C GLU A 72 5.85 -4.14 -1.62
N GLN A 73 4.88 -4.79 -2.25
CA GLN A 73 4.82 -6.24 -2.36
C GLN A 73 5.00 -6.63 -3.83
N PHE A 74 6.19 -7.10 -4.16
CA PHE A 74 6.47 -7.59 -5.51
C PHE A 74 5.67 -8.86 -5.79
N ILE A 75 5.03 -8.89 -6.96
CA ILE A 75 4.41 -10.08 -7.49
C ILE A 75 5.50 -10.86 -8.23
N THR A 76 5.85 -12.04 -7.71
CA THR A 76 6.87 -12.92 -8.32
C THR A 76 6.43 -13.38 -9.71
N ASP A 77 7.39 -13.74 -10.57
CA ASP A 77 7.13 -14.22 -11.94
C ASP A 77 6.13 -15.36 -11.97
N THR A 78 6.26 -16.33 -11.06
CA THR A 78 5.32 -17.45 -10.94
C THR A 78 3.90 -16.98 -10.61
N ASN A 79 3.76 -16.07 -9.65
CA ASN A 79 2.46 -15.52 -9.27
C ASN A 79 1.91 -14.61 -10.36
N SER A 80 2.76 -13.88 -11.07
CA SER A 80 2.39 -13.02 -12.21
C SER A 80 1.76 -13.88 -13.32
N GLU A 81 2.36 -15.01 -13.66
CA GLU A 81 1.83 -15.92 -14.68
C GLU A 81 0.48 -16.52 -14.26
N ILE A 82 0.33 -16.94 -12.99
CA ILE A 82 -0.94 -17.45 -12.47
C ILE A 82 -2.03 -16.37 -12.55
N PHE A 83 -1.74 -15.14 -12.14
CA PHE A 83 -2.71 -14.04 -12.22
C PHE A 83 -3.01 -13.63 -13.66
N HIS A 84 -2.04 -13.71 -14.57
CA HIS A 84 -2.29 -13.47 -15.98
C HIS A 84 -3.24 -14.50 -16.56
N GLN A 85 -3.05 -15.78 -16.21
CA GLN A 85 -3.92 -16.88 -16.65
C GLN A 85 -5.30 -16.82 -15.97
N TYR A 86 -5.37 -16.39 -14.71
CA TYR A 86 -6.60 -16.28 -13.91
C TYR A 86 -6.80 -14.86 -13.35
N PRO A 87 -7.11 -13.85 -14.18
CA PRO A 87 -7.17 -12.46 -13.74
C PRO A 87 -8.17 -12.21 -12.60
N HIS A 88 -9.27 -12.98 -12.56
CA HIS A 88 -10.28 -12.86 -11.49
C HIS A 88 -9.74 -13.25 -10.11
N LEU A 89 -8.70 -14.06 -10.03
CA LEU A 89 -8.03 -14.38 -8.76
C LEU A 89 -7.30 -13.16 -8.20
N PHE A 90 -6.66 -12.36 -9.08
CA PHE A 90 -6.06 -11.11 -8.67
C PHE A 90 -7.13 -10.07 -8.29
N ASP A 91 -8.20 -9.94 -9.08
CA ASP A 91 -9.33 -9.06 -8.77
C ASP A 91 -9.91 -9.38 -7.38
N PHE A 92 -10.06 -10.66 -7.07
CA PHE A 92 -10.52 -11.13 -5.76
C PHE A 92 -9.55 -10.74 -4.64
N LEU A 93 -8.25 -11.00 -4.80
CA LEU A 93 -7.21 -10.58 -3.86
C LEU A 93 -7.20 -9.07 -3.64
N TYR A 94 -7.30 -8.30 -4.73
CA TYR A 94 -7.32 -6.84 -4.68
C TYR A 94 -8.52 -6.31 -3.88
N LEU A 95 -9.71 -6.88 -4.10
CA LEU A 95 -10.92 -6.51 -3.37
C LEU A 95 -10.84 -6.88 -1.89
N LEU A 96 -10.33 -8.08 -1.56
CA LEU A 96 -10.15 -8.52 -0.17
C LEU A 96 -9.26 -7.58 0.65
N ARG A 97 -8.32 -6.90 0.00
CA ARG A 97 -7.40 -5.94 0.67
C ARG A 97 -8.01 -4.56 0.87
N ARG A 98 -9.18 -4.32 0.31
CA ARG A 98 -9.90 -3.06 0.45
C ARG A 98 -10.78 -3.10 1.71
N PRO A 99 -10.59 -2.18 2.67
CA PRO A 99 -11.33 -2.17 3.93
C PRO A 99 -12.84 -1.94 3.75
N GLU A 100 -13.24 -1.34 2.64
CA GLU A 100 -14.62 -1.11 2.27
C GLU A 100 -15.37 -2.35 1.76
N TRP A 101 -14.67 -3.48 1.58
CA TRP A 101 -15.26 -4.73 1.08
C TRP A 101 -15.10 -5.86 2.09
N SER A 102 -16.22 -6.42 2.53
CA SER A 102 -16.22 -7.70 3.25
C SER A 102 -16.26 -8.87 2.28
N LEU A 103 -15.84 -10.04 2.74
CA LEU A 103 -15.91 -11.27 1.94
C LEU A 103 -17.34 -11.58 1.49
N GLU A 104 -18.33 -11.32 2.35
CA GLU A 104 -19.73 -11.52 2.07
C GLU A 104 -20.27 -10.56 0.99
N GLU A 105 -19.80 -9.32 1.00
CA GLU A 105 -20.16 -8.33 -0.02
C GLU A 105 -19.57 -8.69 -1.38
N ILE A 106 -18.31 -9.12 -1.42
CA ILE A 106 -17.66 -9.63 -2.63
C ILE A 106 -18.44 -10.84 -3.17
N ALA A 107 -18.72 -11.80 -2.32
CA ALA A 107 -19.47 -13.00 -2.68
C ALA A 107 -20.85 -12.66 -3.29
N ARG A 108 -21.59 -11.78 -2.64
CA ARG A 108 -22.91 -11.35 -3.10
C ARG A 108 -22.85 -10.59 -4.42
N ARG A 109 -21.91 -9.65 -4.56
CA ARG A 109 -21.79 -8.80 -5.75
C ARG A 109 -21.40 -9.58 -6.99
N TYR A 110 -20.49 -10.53 -6.82
CA TYR A 110 -19.97 -11.34 -7.93
C TYR A 110 -20.61 -12.72 -8.02
N GLN A 111 -21.67 -12.96 -7.23
CA GLN A 111 -22.45 -14.22 -7.21
C GLN A 111 -21.56 -15.46 -7.02
N LEU A 112 -20.56 -15.34 -6.13
CA LEU A 112 -19.64 -16.43 -5.84
C LEU A 112 -20.30 -17.45 -4.92
N SER A 113 -20.19 -18.73 -5.26
CA SER A 113 -20.56 -19.83 -4.38
C SER A 113 -19.56 -19.99 -3.23
N ASP A 114 -19.97 -20.61 -2.14
CA ASP A 114 -19.06 -20.96 -1.04
C ASP A 114 -17.87 -21.79 -1.52
N THR A 115 -18.10 -22.70 -2.47
CA THR A 115 -17.04 -23.50 -3.08
C THR A 115 -16.04 -22.63 -3.85
N SER A 116 -16.52 -21.65 -4.61
CA SER A 116 -15.64 -20.71 -5.34
C SER A 116 -14.81 -19.87 -4.39
N ILE A 117 -15.42 -19.37 -3.30
CA ILE A 117 -14.72 -18.60 -2.27
C ILE A 117 -13.62 -19.45 -1.62
N ALA A 118 -13.95 -20.69 -1.23
CA ALA A 118 -12.98 -21.59 -0.63
C ALA A 118 -11.81 -21.91 -1.58
N LEU A 119 -12.07 -22.11 -2.87
CA LEU A 119 -11.04 -22.31 -3.88
C LEU A 119 -10.13 -21.08 -4.05
N TYR A 120 -10.71 -19.86 -4.12
CA TYR A 120 -9.94 -18.63 -4.25
C TYR A 120 -9.08 -18.38 -3.02
N LEU A 121 -9.64 -18.53 -1.82
CA LEU A 121 -8.88 -18.37 -0.58
C LEU A 121 -7.74 -19.41 -0.50
N ARG A 122 -8.00 -20.66 -0.87
CA ARG A 122 -6.97 -21.69 -0.87
C ARG A 122 -5.88 -21.42 -1.91
N ALA A 123 -6.23 -20.95 -3.09
CA ALA A 123 -5.26 -20.53 -4.09
C ALA A 123 -4.36 -19.40 -3.58
N LEU A 124 -4.94 -18.37 -2.97
CA LEU A 124 -4.18 -17.25 -2.39
C LEU A 124 -3.28 -17.69 -1.22
N GLU A 125 -3.70 -18.66 -0.42
CA GLU A 125 -2.87 -19.26 0.62
C GLU A 125 -1.67 -20.01 0.01
N MET A 126 -1.90 -20.82 -1.02
CA MET A 126 -0.82 -21.53 -1.73
C MET A 126 0.16 -20.60 -2.42
N MET A 127 -0.32 -19.44 -2.87
CA MET A 127 0.50 -18.38 -3.45
C MET A 127 1.17 -17.46 -2.40
N ASP A 128 1.02 -17.76 -1.12
CA ASP A 128 1.65 -17.07 0.01
C ASP A 128 1.14 -15.64 0.30
N TYR A 129 -0.06 -15.28 -0.18
CA TYR A 129 -0.64 -13.97 0.10
C TYR A 129 -1.40 -13.90 1.42
N ILE A 130 -2.02 -15.00 1.83
CA ILE A 130 -2.80 -15.09 3.06
C ILE A 130 -2.44 -16.34 3.85
N GLU A 131 -2.82 -16.34 5.12
CA GLU A 131 -2.85 -17.51 5.99
C GLU A 131 -4.30 -17.78 6.41
N LEU A 132 -4.81 -18.98 6.14
CA LEU A 132 -6.16 -19.36 6.55
C LEU A 132 -6.17 -19.73 8.04
N LYS A 133 -7.12 -19.16 8.78
CA LYS A 133 -7.39 -19.43 10.20
C LYS A 133 -8.69 -20.23 10.41
N GLY A 134 -9.30 -20.71 9.32
CA GLY A 134 -10.55 -21.44 9.25
C GLY A 134 -11.16 -21.31 7.85
N ASP A 135 -12.37 -21.82 7.67
CA ASP A 135 -12.99 -21.92 6.33
C ASP A 135 -13.13 -20.58 5.58
N LYS A 136 -13.41 -19.49 6.31
CA LYS A 136 -13.60 -18.15 5.74
C LYS A 136 -12.81 -17.07 6.50
N HIS A 137 -11.98 -17.46 7.46
CA HIS A 137 -11.14 -16.54 8.22
C HIS A 137 -9.72 -16.58 7.68
N TYR A 138 -9.19 -15.45 7.33
CA TYR A 138 -7.85 -15.31 6.76
C TYR A 138 -7.12 -14.10 7.34
N GLN A 139 -5.81 -14.13 7.26
CA GLN A 139 -4.93 -13.03 7.61
C GLN A 139 -3.95 -12.81 6.46
N PHE A 140 -3.80 -11.57 6.02
CA PHE A 140 -2.78 -11.22 5.03
C PHE A 140 -1.39 -11.39 5.62
N LYS A 141 -0.48 -11.99 4.86
CA LYS A 141 0.94 -12.09 5.23
C LYS A 141 1.67 -10.77 5.00
N ASP A 142 1.29 -10.07 3.94
CA ASP A 142 1.75 -8.73 3.61
C ASP A 142 0.58 -7.86 3.16
N THR A 143 0.63 -6.58 3.50
CA THR A 143 -0.37 -5.58 3.12
C THR A 143 0.23 -4.44 2.31
N GLY A 144 1.48 -4.58 1.87
CA GLY A 144 2.16 -3.65 0.99
C GLY A 144 1.48 -3.53 -0.38
N ARG A 145 1.76 -2.44 -1.07
CA ARG A 145 1.22 -2.19 -2.41
C ARG A 145 1.77 -3.20 -3.41
N PHE A 146 0.91 -3.74 -4.28
CA PHE A 146 1.36 -4.62 -5.36
C PHE A 146 2.22 -3.87 -6.37
N ILE A 147 3.37 -4.44 -6.67
CA ILE A 147 4.28 -4.00 -7.74
C ILE A 147 4.37 -5.12 -8.76
N PHE A 148 4.10 -4.78 -10.01
CA PHE A 148 4.32 -5.66 -11.16
C PHE A 148 5.69 -5.38 -11.74
N GLU A 149 6.31 -6.39 -12.35
CA GLU A 149 7.46 -6.17 -13.20
C GLU A 149 7.01 -5.40 -14.45
N GLU A 150 7.68 -4.30 -14.75
CA GLU A 150 7.37 -3.44 -15.88
C GLU A 150 7.44 -4.23 -17.21
N GLY A 151 6.39 -4.10 -18.03
CA GLY A 151 6.29 -4.82 -19.30
C GLY A 151 5.96 -6.31 -19.17
N SER A 152 5.72 -6.83 -17.96
CA SER A 152 5.23 -8.19 -17.78
C SER A 152 3.84 -8.38 -18.41
N ASN A 153 3.47 -9.64 -18.69
CA ASN A 153 2.14 -9.97 -19.21
C ASN A 153 1.02 -9.47 -18.29
N LEU A 154 1.23 -9.54 -16.97
CA LEU A 154 0.27 -9.09 -15.98
C LEU A 154 0.17 -7.55 -15.96
N ASP A 155 1.29 -6.85 -15.99
CA ASP A 155 1.34 -5.38 -16.09
C ASP A 155 0.61 -4.89 -17.34
N THR A 156 0.93 -5.47 -18.50
CA THR A 156 0.28 -5.16 -19.77
C THR A 156 -1.24 -5.40 -19.72
N LEU A 157 -1.67 -6.53 -19.16
CA LEU A 157 -3.08 -6.87 -19.00
C LEU A 157 -3.83 -5.84 -18.16
N PHE A 158 -3.27 -5.47 -17.00
CA PHE A 158 -3.91 -4.50 -16.11
C PHE A 158 -3.88 -3.08 -16.68
N ALA A 159 -2.78 -2.68 -17.30
CA ALA A 159 -2.70 -1.38 -17.98
C ALA A 159 -3.76 -1.26 -19.09
N GLN A 160 -3.97 -2.31 -19.87
CA GLN A 160 -5.01 -2.35 -20.90
C GLN A 160 -6.41 -2.30 -20.28
N ARG A 161 -6.74 -3.15 -19.33
CA ARG A 161 -8.05 -3.19 -18.66
C ARG A 161 -8.37 -1.86 -17.98
N PHE A 162 -7.41 -1.27 -17.29
CA PHE A 162 -7.58 0.02 -16.64
C PHE A 162 -7.83 1.15 -17.65
N ARG A 163 -7.12 1.13 -18.78
CA ARG A 163 -7.33 2.08 -19.87
C ARG A 163 -8.74 1.95 -20.46
N GLU A 164 -9.17 0.73 -20.73
CA GLU A 164 -10.52 0.45 -21.24
C GLU A 164 -11.59 0.94 -20.25
N GLU A 165 -11.42 0.72 -18.96
CA GLU A 165 -12.33 1.19 -17.92
C GLU A 165 -12.39 2.72 -17.87
N VAL A 166 -11.24 3.41 -17.88
CA VAL A 166 -11.18 4.88 -17.86
C VAL A 166 -11.92 5.48 -19.06
N PHE A 167 -11.72 4.94 -20.27
CA PHE A 167 -12.32 5.45 -21.49
C PHE A 167 -13.76 4.96 -21.72
N SER A 168 -14.25 3.98 -20.96
CA SER A 168 -15.66 3.56 -21.02
C SER A 168 -16.62 4.54 -20.35
N HIS A 169 -16.11 5.47 -19.55
CA HIS A 169 -16.90 6.45 -18.83
C HIS A 169 -16.77 7.84 -19.46
N ASP A 170 -17.82 8.66 -19.32
CA ASP A 170 -17.75 10.07 -19.70
C ASP A 170 -16.62 10.78 -18.93
N ILE A 171 -15.68 11.33 -19.69
CA ILE A 171 -14.59 12.12 -19.11
C ILE A 171 -15.16 13.47 -18.68
N ARG A 172 -15.17 13.72 -17.38
CA ARG A 172 -15.68 14.97 -16.80
C ARG A 172 -14.56 15.79 -16.16
N PRO A 173 -14.67 17.12 -16.17
CA PRO A 173 -13.73 17.97 -15.47
C PRO A 173 -13.56 17.58 -13.98
N PRO A 174 -12.35 17.79 -13.42
CA PRO A 174 -11.21 18.48 -14.01
C PRO A 174 -10.48 17.62 -15.05
N ILE A 175 -10.17 18.21 -16.21
CA ILE A 175 -9.37 17.59 -17.26
C ILE A 175 -8.07 18.39 -17.35
N CYS A 176 -6.93 17.72 -17.25
CA CYS A 176 -5.64 18.33 -17.51
C CYS A 176 -5.15 17.82 -18.87
N VAL A 177 -5.12 18.70 -19.85
CA VAL A 177 -4.56 18.42 -21.16
C VAL A 177 -3.59 19.54 -21.54
N GLY A 178 -2.47 19.19 -22.14
CA GLY A 178 -1.46 20.16 -22.54
C GLY A 178 -0.52 19.56 -23.57
N ARG A 179 0.17 20.44 -24.28
CA ARG A 179 1.28 20.07 -25.15
C ARG A 179 2.50 20.79 -24.62
N ILE A 180 3.47 20.03 -24.17
CA ILE A 180 4.70 20.54 -23.55
C ILE A 180 5.91 19.82 -24.17
N ALA A 181 7.03 20.50 -24.21
CA ALA A 181 8.30 19.90 -24.56
C ALA A 181 9.02 19.50 -23.24
N ILE A 182 9.22 18.22 -23.05
CA ILE A 182 9.91 17.66 -21.89
C ILE A 182 10.91 16.60 -22.33
N THR A 183 11.93 16.38 -21.52
CA THR A 183 12.88 15.27 -21.70
C THR A 183 12.32 13.99 -21.05
N GLU A 184 12.85 12.83 -21.42
CA GLU A 184 12.49 11.55 -20.77
C GLU A 184 12.69 11.59 -19.25
N GLU A 185 13.78 12.21 -18.76
CA GLU A 185 14.03 12.38 -17.33
C GLU A 185 12.94 13.24 -16.65
N GLN A 186 12.47 14.30 -17.33
CA GLN A 186 11.37 15.14 -16.82
C GLN A 186 10.03 14.42 -16.86
N GLU A 187 9.81 13.57 -17.86
CA GLU A 187 8.61 12.73 -17.97
C GLU A 187 8.54 11.74 -16.80
N GLU A 188 9.62 11.00 -16.55
CA GLU A 188 9.73 10.06 -15.43
C GLU A 188 9.56 10.77 -14.08
N LYS A 189 10.21 11.90 -13.89
CA LYS A 189 10.08 12.70 -12.67
C LYS A 189 8.64 13.13 -12.43
N LEU A 190 7.95 13.65 -13.45
CA LEU A 190 6.57 14.09 -13.36
C LEU A 190 5.62 12.92 -13.06
N ALA A 191 5.82 11.77 -13.73
CA ALA A 191 5.06 10.57 -13.47
C ALA A 191 5.19 10.13 -12.00
N ASN A 192 6.41 10.10 -11.47
CA ASN A 192 6.69 9.73 -10.08
C ASN A 192 6.09 10.74 -9.09
N GLU A 193 6.17 12.04 -9.34
CA GLU A 193 5.58 13.06 -8.47
C GLU A 193 4.05 12.92 -8.40
N VAL A 194 3.39 12.76 -9.56
CA VAL A 194 1.94 12.55 -9.62
C VAL A 194 1.56 11.26 -8.90
N TYR A 195 2.27 10.18 -9.15
CA TYR A 195 2.03 8.89 -8.52
C TYR A 195 2.14 8.96 -7.00
N ASN A 196 3.20 9.56 -6.48
CA ASN A 196 3.39 9.74 -5.04
C ASN A 196 2.25 10.58 -4.43
N LYS A 197 1.79 11.62 -5.15
CA LYS A 197 0.67 12.43 -4.67
C LYS A 197 -0.65 11.68 -4.65
N LEU A 198 -0.89 10.79 -5.61
CA LEU A 198 -2.06 9.91 -5.61
C LEU A 198 -2.04 8.95 -4.42
N ILE A 199 -0.87 8.36 -4.12
CA ILE A 199 -0.70 7.49 -2.94
C ILE A 199 -0.95 8.27 -1.64
N GLU A 200 -0.39 9.48 -1.51
CA GLU A 200 -0.63 10.33 -0.35
C GLU A 200 -2.13 10.57 -0.13
N PHE A 201 -2.87 10.92 -1.18
CA PHE A 201 -4.31 11.13 -1.09
C PHE A 201 -5.08 9.85 -0.76
N ASP A 202 -4.73 8.70 -1.36
CA ASP A 202 -5.37 7.41 -1.05
C ASP A 202 -5.17 7.04 0.43
N VAL A 203 -3.97 7.26 0.97
CA VAL A 203 -3.65 7.00 2.37
C VAL A 203 -4.42 7.94 3.30
N GLN A 204 -4.38 9.25 3.04
CA GLN A 204 -5.10 10.25 3.84
C GLN A 204 -6.61 9.98 3.87
N ASN A 205 -7.14 9.55 2.74
CA ASN A 205 -8.56 9.31 2.59
C ASN A 205 -9.03 8.01 3.24
N LYS A 206 -8.23 6.96 3.33
CA LYS A 206 -8.58 5.72 4.05
C LYS A 206 -8.83 5.92 5.54
N THR A 207 -8.32 6.99 6.12
CA THR A 207 -8.49 7.32 7.56
C THR A 207 -9.63 8.29 7.84
N SER A 208 -10.30 8.82 6.81
CA SER A 208 -11.35 9.85 6.93
C SER A 208 -12.73 9.20 6.95
N GLU A 209 -13.61 9.68 7.84
CA GLU A 209 -15.02 9.24 7.94
C GLU A 209 -15.92 9.77 6.80
N ASN A 210 -15.40 10.60 5.91
CA ASN A 210 -16.16 11.18 4.81
C ASN A 210 -16.43 10.13 3.72
N SER A 211 -17.64 10.16 3.16
CA SER A 211 -18.00 9.29 2.04
C SER A 211 -17.10 9.55 0.83
N GLN A 212 -16.23 8.62 0.52
CA GLN A 212 -15.26 8.74 -0.57
C GLN A 212 -15.77 7.95 -1.78
N ARG A 213 -15.48 8.47 -2.95
CA ARG A 213 -15.77 7.79 -4.21
C ARG A 213 -14.46 7.39 -4.86
N LEU A 214 -14.33 6.13 -5.20
CA LEU A 214 -13.21 5.66 -6.02
C LEU A 214 -13.18 6.43 -7.33
N LYS A 215 -11.99 6.88 -7.73
CA LYS A 215 -11.71 7.57 -8.98
C LYS A 215 -10.57 6.88 -9.69
N ASN A 216 -10.76 6.61 -10.96
CA ASN A 216 -9.70 6.19 -11.85
C ASN A 216 -8.92 7.43 -12.30
N VAL A 217 -7.60 7.38 -12.23
CA VAL A 217 -6.70 8.44 -12.67
C VAL A 217 -5.73 7.83 -13.67
N LEU A 218 -5.64 8.42 -14.85
CA LEU A 218 -4.70 8.03 -15.89
C LEU A 218 -3.82 9.22 -16.24
N LEU A 219 -2.52 9.07 -16.09
CA LEU A 219 -1.50 9.96 -16.65
C LEU A 219 -0.81 9.19 -17.77
N THR A 220 -0.71 9.79 -18.94
CA THR A 220 0.00 9.21 -20.06
C THR A 220 0.70 10.30 -20.85
N PHE A 221 1.87 9.99 -21.38
CA PHE A 221 2.61 10.81 -22.31
C PHE A 221 2.58 10.13 -23.68
N THR A 222 2.35 10.88 -24.71
CA THR A 222 2.34 10.37 -26.09
C THR A 222 3.13 11.32 -26.99
N PRO A 223 3.79 10.80 -28.03
CA PRO A 223 4.43 11.66 -29.00
C PRO A 223 3.45 12.70 -29.53
N GLY A 224 3.84 13.97 -29.49
CA GLY A 224 3.05 15.05 -30.11
C GLY A 224 3.15 14.98 -31.63
N ASN A 225 2.04 15.20 -32.34
CA ASN A 225 2.12 15.41 -33.78
C ASN A 225 2.89 16.72 -34.03
N GLN A 226 3.94 16.64 -34.84
CA GLN A 226 4.74 17.77 -35.30
C GLN A 226 3.95 18.62 -36.27
#